data_8c831584aa048618a2efe68fa5b12be2
#
_entry.id   8c831584aa048618a2efe68fa5b12be2
#
_cell.length_a   1.000
_cell.length_b   1.000
_cell.length_c   1.000
_cell.angle_alpha   90.00
_cell.angle_beta   90.00
_cell.angle_gamma   90.00
#
_symmetry.space_group_name_H-M   'P 1'
#
loop_
_entity.id
_entity.type
_entity.pdbx_description
1 polymer ?
#
loop_
_entity_poly.entity_id
_entity_poly.type
_entity_poly.pdbx_seq_one_letter_code
_entity_poly.pdbx_strand_id
1 'polypeptide(L)'
;TDLGHCDLIIEAVYEDLDLKKRIFKELDKIAKPFSILATNTSALDINQIALATLRPDDVIGLHFFSPANVMKLVEIVRAKFTSDVVLATSLSLVKKINKTPTVVGVCPGFVGNRILFSRQKQALNMVYNGLMPWDIDKAINEFGFKMGPFQMSDLAGLDIGWKKGEKTANPIRDTLCELDRRGQKTNAGDY
;
A
#
# COMPACT_ATOMS: atom_id res chain seq x y z
N THR A 1 -15.60 11.81 22.05
CA THR A 1 -15.05 10.75 21.18
C THR A 1 -13.61 10.49 21.57
N ASP A 2 -13.22 9.22 21.64
CA ASP A 2 -11.92 8.80 22.18
C ASP A 2 -10.71 9.33 21.38
N LEU A 3 -10.91 9.71 20.10
CA LEU A 3 -9.86 10.23 19.21
C LEU A 3 -9.57 11.74 19.41
N GLY A 4 -10.41 12.47 20.13
CA GLY A 4 -10.27 13.92 20.33
C GLY A 4 -9.01 14.35 21.10
N HIS A 5 -8.30 13.43 21.74
CA HIS A 5 -7.07 13.70 22.49
C HIS A 5 -5.79 13.31 21.74
N CYS A 6 -5.92 12.67 20.58
CA CYS A 6 -4.77 12.17 19.85
C CYS A 6 -3.99 13.28 19.15
N ASP A 7 -2.65 13.22 19.19
CA ASP A 7 -1.76 14.10 18.41
C ASP A 7 -1.61 13.63 16.97
N LEU A 8 -1.83 12.33 16.74
CA LEU A 8 -1.79 11.70 15.44
C LEU A 8 -2.89 10.65 15.36
N ILE A 9 -3.61 10.66 14.25
CA ILE A 9 -4.60 9.63 13.92
C ILE A 9 -4.20 9.01 12.58
N ILE A 10 -4.04 7.69 12.54
CA ILE A 10 -3.70 6.94 11.32
C ILE A 10 -4.93 6.15 10.88
N GLU A 11 -5.48 6.50 9.73
CA GLU A 11 -6.58 5.79 9.11
C GLU A 11 -6.02 4.61 8.27
N ALA A 12 -6.56 3.42 8.48
CA ALA A 12 -6.19 2.20 7.77
C ALA A 12 -7.41 1.32 7.42
N VAL A 13 -8.51 1.97 7.03
CA VAL A 13 -9.73 1.28 6.60
C VAL A 13 -9.59 0.80 5.14
N TYR A 14 -10.68 0.18 4.63
CA TYR A 14 -10.74 -0.33 3.27
C TYR A 14 -10.31 0.71 2.22
N GLU A 15 -9.64 0.24 1.15
CA GLU A 15 -9.01 1.08 0.12
C GLU A 15 -10.06 1.61 -0.88
N ASP A 16 -10.83 2.57 -0.40
CA ASP A 16 -11.88 3.28 -1.15
C ASP A 16 -11.77 4.78 -0.89
N LEU A 17 -11.64 5.56 -1.97
CA LEU A 17 -11.37 7.00 -1.88
C LEU A 17 -12.53 7.77 -1.23
N ASP A 18 -13.76 7.44 -1.56
CA ASP A 18 -14.93 8.16 -1.03
C ASP A 18 -15.17 7.81 0.44
N LEU A 19 -14.91 6.57 0.82
CA LEU A 19 -14.91 6.15 2.22
C LEU A 19 -13.88 6.94 3.02
N LYS A 20 -12.63 7.00 2.54
CA LYS A 20 -11.56 7.73 3.22
C LYS A 20 -11.85 9.23 3.32
N LYS A 21 -12.37 9.85 2.26
CA LYS A 21 -12.83 11.26 2.31
C LYS A 21 -13.91 11.50 3.37
N ARG A 22 -14.88 10.59 3.50
CA ARG A 22 -15.92 10.69 4.54
C ARG A 22 -15.32 10.59 5.95
N ILE A 23 -14.44 9.63 6.15
CA ILE A 23 -13.74 9.45 7.43
C ILE A 23 -12.91 10.68 7.78
N PHE A 24 -12.14 11.23 6.83
CA PHE A 24 -11.33 12.43 7.08
C PHE A 24 -12.18 13.66 7.40
N LYS A 25 -13.37 13.82 6.78
CA LYS A 25 -14.34 14.86 7.19
C LYS A 25 -14.84 14.69 8.64
N GLU A 26 -15.04 13.46 9.10
CA GLU A 26 -15.43 13.21 10.49
C GLU A 26 -14.26 13.40 11.45
N LEU A 27 -13.06 12.94 11.09
CA LEU A 27 -11.85 13.17 11.88
C LEU A 27 -11.53 14.66 12.03
N ASP A 28 -11.73 15.45 10.99
CA ASP A 28 -11.53 16.89 11.03
C ASP A 28 -12.40 17.62 12.08
N LYS A 29 -13.61 17.12 12.31
CA LYS A 29 -14.54 17.66 13.30
C LYS A 29 -14.18 17.30 14.74
N ILE A 30 -13.58 16.12 14.95
CA ILE A 30 -13.39 15.53 16.30
C ILE A 30 -11.96 15.61 16.81
N ALA A 31 -11.00 15.64 15.91
CA ALA A 31 -9.57 15.72 16.25
C ALA A 31 -9.22 17.10 16.79
N LYS A 32 -8.36 17.15 17.79
CA LYS A 32 -7.93 18.43 18.36
C LYS A 32 -7.15 19.28 17.32
N PRO A 33 -7.08 20.60 17.51
CA PRO A 33 -6.25 21.47 16.68
C PRO A 33 -4.80 20.94 16.58
N PHE A 34 -4.19 21.06 15.42
CA PHE A 34 -2.81 20.63 15.12
C PHE A 34 -2.54 19.12 15.22
N SER A 35 -3.57 18.28 15.35
CA SER A 35 -3.41 16.84 15.20
C SER A 35 -3.08 16.49 13.76
N ILE A 36 -2.12 15.59 13.57
CA ILE A 36 -1.80 15.04 12.25
C ILE A 36 -2.84 14.00 11.88
N LEU A 37 -3.44 14.14 10.71
CA LEU A 37 -4.33 13.17 10.11
C LEU A 37 -3.60 12.40 9.02
N ALA A 38 -3.27 11.14 9.30
CA ALA A 38 -2.52 10.29 8.38
C ALA A 38 -3.41 9.21 7.76
N THR A 39 -3.17 8.89 6.48
CA THR A 39 -3.78 7.75 5.80
C THR A 39 -2.72 6.70 5.46
N ASN A 40 -3.04 5.43 5.69
CA ASN A 40 -2.20 4.30 5.32
C ASN A 40 -2.53 3.76 3.90
N THR A 41 -3.17 4.57 3.06
CA THR A 41 -3.45 4.15 1.68
C THR A 41 -2.17 3.70 0.98
N SER A 42 -2.30 2.71 0.10
CA SER A 42 -1.18 2.16 -0.68
C SER A 42 -1.06 2.80 -2.07
N ALA A 43 -2.09 3.50 -2.55
CA ALA A 43 -2.13 3.98 -3.93
C ALA A 43 -3.04 5.19 -4.20
N LEU A 44 -3.98 5.51 -3.30
CA LEU A 44 -4.97 6.57 -3.53
C LEU A 44 -4.34 7.96 -3.50
N ASP A 45 -4.98 8.89 -4.18
CA ASP A 45 -4.56 10.30 -4.23
C ASP A 45 -4.84 11.01 -2.90
N ILE A 46 -3.79 11.16 -2.10
CA ILE A 46 -3.85 11.80 -0.78
C ILE A 46 -4.21 13.29 -0.90
N ASN A 47 -3.95 13.95 -2.03
CA ASN A 47 -4.39 15.33 -2.23
C ASN A 47 -5.91 15.45 -2.16
N GLN A 48 -6.63 14.47 -2.74
CA GLN A 48 -8.09 14.46 -2.69
C GLN A 48 -8.63 14.15 -1.28
N ILE A 49 -7.91 13.33 -0.50
CA ILE A 49 -8.27 13.06 0.90
C ILE A 49 -8.04 14.32 1.74
N ALA A 50 -6.90 15.01 1.56
CA ALA A 50 -6.57 16.24 2.26
C ALA A 50 -7.60 17.34 2.00
N LEU A 51 -7.99 17.54 0.75
CA LEU A 51 -9.00 18.53 0.36
C LEU A 51 -10.43 18.22 0.89
N ALA A 52 -10.65 17.07 1.45
CA ALA A 52 -11.90 16.74 2.15
C ALA A 52 -11.97 17.33 3.56
N THR A 53 -10.85 17.84 4.10
CA THR A 53 -10.73 18.50 5.42
C THR A 53 -10.62 20.02 5.28
N LEU A 54 -10.83 20.75 6.38
CA LEU A 54 -10.59 22.18 6.48
C LEU A 54 -9.12 22.54 6.80
N ARG A 55 -8.28 21.52 7.04
CA ARG A 55 -6.85 21.64 7.37
C ARG A 55 -5.99 20.68 6.54
N PRO A 56 -5.96 20.84 5.22
CA PRO A 56 -5.22 19.95 4.32
C PRO A 56 -3.70 19.96 4.57
N ASP A 57 -3.17 20.96 5.26
CA ASP A 57 -1.78 21.07 5.69
C ASP A 57 -1.41 20.15 6.85
N ASP A 58 -2.39 19.66 7.63
CA ASP A 58 -2.23 18.64 8.67
C ASP A 58 -2.37 17.20 8.15
N VAL A 59 -2.60 17.02 6.85
CA VAL A 59 -2.81 15.69 6.24
C VAL A 59 -1.54 15.15 5.58
N ILE A 60 -1.25 13.86 5.81
CA ILE A 60 -0.08 13.16 5.25
C ILE A 60 -0.40 11.68 4.98
N GLY A 61 0.35 11.04 4.08
CA GLY A 61 0.36 9.59 3.94
C GLY A 61 1.44 8.95 4.79
N LEU A 62 1.09 7.89 5.51
CA LEU A 62 2.02 7.01 6.20
C LEU A 62 1.77 5.58 5.74
N HIS A 63 2.37 5.21 4.61
CA HIS A 63 2.19 3.90 4.00
C HIS A 63 3.14 2.88 4.62
N PHE A 64 2.59 1.99 5.44
CA PHE A 64 3.27 0.84 6.04
C PHE A 64 3.14 -0.37 5.12
N PHE A 65 4.25 -1.05 4.89
CA PHE A 65 4.22 -2.32 4.14
C PHE A 65 3.80 -3.48 5.05
N SER A 66 3.02 -4.39 4.50
CA SER A 66 2.52 -5.57 5.23
C SER A 66 3.56 -6.70 5.26
N PRO A 67 3.74 -7.39 6.38
CA PRO A 67 3.18 -7.14 7.72
C PRO A 67 3.87 -5.94 8.40
N ALA A 68 3.07 -4.97 8.88
CA ALA A 68 3.60 -3.69 9.38
C ALA A 68 4.55 -3.81 10.59
N ASN A 69 4.42 -4.86 11.39
CA ASN A 69 5.31 -5.14 12.52
C ASN A 69 6.70 -5.65 12.07
N VAL A 70 6.79 -6.29 10.91
CA VAL A 70 8.03 -6.89 10.37
C VAL A 70 8.74 -5.94 9.40
N MET A 71 7.99 -5.38 8.44
CA MET A 71 8.53 -4.57 7.36
C MET A 71 9.09 -3.25 7.89
N LYS A 72 10.34 -2.94 7.50
CA LYS A 72 11.04 -1.75 8.02
C LYS A 72 10.66 -0.47 7.29
N LEU A 73 10.39 -0.54 5.99
CA LEU A 73 10.10 0.63 5.17
C LEU A 73 8.74 1.25 5.51
N VAL A 74 8.72 2.57 5.63
CA VAL A 74 7.51 3.39 5.65
C VAL A 74 7.68 4.50 4.62
N GLU A 75 6.78 4.57 3.64
CA GLU A 75 6.71 5.72 2.76
C GLU A 75 5.92 6.84 3.43
N ILE A 76 6.59 7.96 3.64
CA ILE A 76 5.96 9.20 4.09
C ILE A 76 5.56 9.96 2.84
N VAL A 77 4.28 9.89 2.50
CA VAL A 77 3.76 10.46 1.26
C VAL A 77 3.33 11.90 1.51
N ARG A 78 4.14 12.83 1.02
CA ARG A 78 3.87 14.26 1.12
C ARG A 78 2.81 14.67 0.10
N ALA A 79 1.63 15.07 0.56
CA ALA A 79 0.61 15.67 -0.28
C ALA A 79 0.98 17.14 -0.61
N LYS A 80 0.29 17.73 -1.59
CA LYS A 80 0.57 19.08 -2.08
C LYS A 80 0.54 20.16 -0.99
N PHE A 81 -0.34 19.99 0.00
CA PHE A 81 -0.58 20.97 1.05
C PHE A 81 0.11 20.60 2.38
N THR A 82 0.63 19.38 2.53
CA THR A 82 1.29 18.92 3.77
C THR A 82 2.37 19.92 4.22
N SER A 83 2.23 20.44 5.44
CA SER A 83 3.18 21.38 6.02
C SER A 83 4.54 20.72 6.33
N ASP A 84 5.60 21.54 6.37
CA ASP A 84 6.94 21.04 6.75
C ASP A 84 6.99 20.52 8.20
N VAL A 85 6.18 21.08 9.09
CA VAL A 85 6.06 20.63 10.49
C VAL A 85 5.49 19.22 10.54
N VAL A 86 4.42 18.95 9.81
CA VAL A 86 3.80 17.61 9.73
C VAL A 86 4.77 16.61 9.13
N LEU A 87 5.49 16.98 8.07
CA LEU A 87 6.51 16.15 7.47
C LEU A 87 7.66 15.82 8.43
N ALA A 88 8.21 16.82 9.10
CA ALA A 88 9.31 16.65 10.05
C ALA A 88 8.91 15.80 11.25
N THR A 89 7.70 16.02 11.79
CA THR A 89 7.12 15.23 12.88
C THR A 89 6.94 13.77 12.47
N SER A 90 6.41 13.53 11.27
CA SER A 90 6.22 12.18 10.72
C SER A 90 7.55 11.45 10.53
N LEU A 91 8.58 12.13 10.00
CA LEU A 91 9.94 11.59 9.88
C LEU A 91 10.52 11.17 11.24
N SER A 92 10.38 12.06 12.23
CA SER A 92 10.85 11.80 13.60
C SER A 92 10.13 10.59 14.22
N LEU A 93 8.79 10.54 14.08
CA LEU A 93 7.97 9.44 14.58
C LEU A 93 8.38 8.10 13.97
N VAL A 94 8.48 8.04 12.63
CA VAL A 94 8.82 6.80 11.91
C VAL A 94 10.19 6.27 12.34
N LYS A 95 11.18 7.15 12.56
CA LYS A 95 12.49 6.76 13.11
C LYS A 95 12.35 6.26 14.55
N LYS A 96 11.57 6.93 15.40
CA LYS A 96 11.36 6.57 16.82
C LYS A 96 10.74 5.19 16.98
N ILE A 97 9.91 4.76 16.05
CA ILE A 97 9.32 3.39 16.04
C ILE A 97 10.22 2.36 15.32
N ASN A 98 11.50 2.67 15.13
CA ASN A 98 12.51 1.79 14.50
C ASN A 98 12.16 1.36 13.06
N LYS A 99 11.54 2.25 12.29
CA LYS A 99 11.29 2.09 10.86
C LYS A 99 12.23 2.96 10.03
N THR A 100 12.34 2.63 8.76
CA THR A 100 13.14 3.38 7.77
C THR A 100 12.19 4.29 6.98
N PRO A 101 12.18 5.60 7.22
CA PRO A 101 11.33 6.51 6.48
C PRO A 101 11.91 6.83 5.10
N THR A 102 11.05 6.90 4.10
CA THR A 102 11.38 7.44 2.78
C THR A 102 10.30 8.47 2.41
N VAL A 103 10.71 9.71 2.15
CA VAL A 103 9.78 10.76 1.73
C VAL A 103 9.53 10.64 0.24
N VAL A 104 8.25 10.56 -0.13
CA VAL A 104 7.81 10.39 -1.51
C VAL A 104 6.66 11.35 -1.84
N GLY A 105 6.46 11.64 -3.12
CA GLY A 105 5.32 12.42 -3.60
C GLY A 105 4.10 11.54 -3.90
N VAL A 106 2.95 12.20 -4.05
CA VAL A 106 1.70 11.53 -4.45
C VAL A 106 1.78 11.11 -5.91
N CYS A 107 1.68 9.82 -6.16
CA CYS A 107 1.50 9.22 -7.48
C CYS A 107 0.91 7.81 -7.33
N PRO A 108 0.31 7.21 -8.37
CA PRO A 108 -0.25 5.86 -8.29
C PRO A 108 0.78 4.83 -7.83
N GLY A 109 0.52 4.17 -6.68
CA GLY A 109 1.42 3.17 -6.08
C GLY A 109 2.70 3.72 -5.47
N PHE A 110 2.81 5.02 -5.30
CA PHE A 110 3.96 5.74 -4.75
C PHE A 110 5.30 5.29 -5.37
N VAL A 111 6.33 4.98 -4.60
CA VAL A 111 7.62 4.49 -5.13
C VAL A 111 7.72 2.98 -5.03
N GLY A 112 7.45 2.40 -3.86
CA GLY A 112 7.60 0.96 -3.63
C GLY A 112 6.72 0.12 -4.54
N ASN A 113 5.42 0.41 -4.58
CA ASN A 113 4.49 -0.34 -5.43
C ASN A 113 4.74 -0.10 -6.92
N ARG A 114 5.20 1.09 -7.35
CA ARG A 114 5.56 1.33 -8.75
C ARG A 114 6.71 0.43 -9.21
N ILE A 115 7.74 0.29 -8.38
CA ILE A 115 8.87 -0.62 -8.67
C ILE A 115 8.37 -2.06 -8.67
N LEU A 116 7.57 -2.43 -7.67
CA LEU A 116 6.98 -3.75 -7.55
C LEU A 116 6.14 -4.14 -8.77
N PHE A 117 5.21 -3.28 -9.19
CA PHE A 117 4.34 -3.54 -10.33
C PHE A 117 5.12 -3.66 -11.64
N SER A 118 6.18 -2.88 -11.82
CA SER A 118 7.06 -3.00 -12.98
C SER A 118 7.75 -4.37 -13.02
N ARG A 119 8.30 -4.82 -11.87
CA ARG A 119 8.90 -6.15 -11.73
C ARG A 119 7.89 -7.26 -12.00
N GLN A 120 6.70 -7.18 -11.41
CA GLN A 120 5.61 -8.14 -11.61
C GLN A 120 5.22 -8.27 -13.08
N LYS A 121 5.10 -7.14 -13.78
CA LYS A 121 4.80 -7.12 -15.22
C LYS A 121 5.85 -7.85 -16.03
N GLN A 122 7.14 -7.65 -15.72
CA GLN A 122 8.23 -8.35 -16.41
C GLN A 122 8.20 -9.85 -16.12
N ALA A 123 7.98 -10.25 -14.86
CA ALA A 123 7.86 -11.65 -14.50
C ALA A 123 6.70 -12.34 -15.25
N LEU A 124 5.53 -11.70 -15.32
CA LEU A 124 4.39 -12.21 -16.09
C LEU A 124 4.72 -12.34 -17.59
N ASN A 125 5.41 -11.36 -18.17
CA ASN A 125 5.84 -11.45 -19.57
C ASN A 125 6.76 -12.66 -19.81
N MET A 126 7.61 -13.00 -18.86
CA MET A 126 8.44 -14.20 -18.95
C MET A 126 7.58 -15.48 -18.94
N VAL A 127 6.54 -15.54 -18.10
CA VAL A 127 5.59 -16.67 -18.09
C VAL A 127 4.85 -16.78 -19.42
N TYR A 128 4.40 -15.66 -20.01
CA TYR A 128 3.77 -15.67 -21.34
C TYR A 128 4.73 -16.16 -22.44
N ASN A 129 6.03 -16.05 -22.24
CA ASN A 129 7.06 -16.57 -23.13
C ASN A 129 7.49 -18.01 -22.79
N GLY A 130 6.80 -18.70 -21.89
CA GLY A 130 6.96 -20.11 -21.60
C GLY A 130 7.88 -20.45 -20.42
N LEU A 131 8.37 -19.45 -19.66
CA LEU A 131 9.09 -19.73 -18.42
C LEU A 131 8.10 -20.08 -17.32
N MET A 132 8.56 -20.93 -16.40
CA MET A 132 7.73 -21.31 -15.27
C MET A 132 7.90 -20.35 -14.07
N PRO A 133 6.84 -20.09 -13.29
CA PRO A 133 6.89 -19.21 -12.12
C PRO A 133 8.04 -19.55 -11.15
N TRP A 134 8.24 -20.83 -10.86
CA TRP A 134 9.30 -21.29 -9.93
C TRP A 134 10.72 -21.08 -10.45
N ASP A 135 10.96 -21.09 -11.76
CA ASP A 135 12.29 -20.81 -12.33
C ASP A 135 12.62 -19.33 -12.21
N ILE A 136 11.63 -18.47 -12.42
CA ILE A 136 11.78 -17.02 -12.26
C ILE A 136 12.02 -16.68 -10.78
N ASP A 137 11.24 -17.26 -9.87
CA ASP A 137 11.39 -17.04 -8.43
C ASP A 137 12.74 -17.54 -7.93
N LYS A 138 13.19 -18.69 -8.42
CA LYS A 138 14.52 -19.25 -8.11
C LYS A 138 15.63 -18.27 -8.51
N ALA A 139 15.60 -17.75 -9.74
CA ALA A 139 16.60 -16.80 -10.21
C ALA A 139 16.63 -15.51 -9.37
N ILE A 140 15.46 -14.99 -8.99
CA ILE A 140 15.33 -13.81 -8.12
C ILE A 140 15.84 -14.09 -6.71
N ASN A 141 15.57 -15.28 -6.15
CA ASN A 141 16.07 -15.68 -4.83
C ASN A 141 17.61 -15.85 -4.86
N GLU A 142 18.16 -16.46 -5.90
CA GLU A 142 19.61 -16.61 -6.10
C GLU A 142 20.31 -15.25 -6.27
N PHE A 143 19.63 -14.27 -6.87
CA PHE A 143 20.13 -12.89 -6.94
C PHE A 143 20.18 -12.20 -5.57
N GLY A 144 19.47 -12.70 -4.56
CA GLY A 144 19.52 -12.21 -3.18
C GLY A 144 18.20 -11.66 -2.63
N PHE A 145 17.10 -11.72 -3.36
CA PHE A 145 15.78 -11.40 -2.81
C PHE A 145 15.26 -12.57 -1.96
N LYS A 146 14.61 -12.24 -0.84
CA LYS A 146 14.03 -13.26 0.05
C LYS A 146 12.86 -14.01 -0.58
N MET A 147 12.15 -13.36 -1.51
CA MET A 147 10.99 -13.91 -2.21
C MET A 147 11.00 -13.46 -3.66
N GLY A 148 10.69 -14.39 -4.54
CA GLY A 148 10.42 -14.09 -5.94
C GLY A 148 9.02 -13.48 -6.14
N PRO A 149 8.71 -13.00 -7.34
CA PRO A 149 7.45 -12.31 -7.64
C PRO A 149 6.21 -13.18 -7.42
N PHE A 150 6.26 -14.45 -7.77
CA PHE A 150 5.10 -15.36 -7.65
C PHE A 150 4.93 -15.87 -6.22
N GLN A 151 6.01 -16.20 -5.50
CA GLN A 151 5.96 -16.47 -4.06
C GLN A 151 5.31 -15.32 -3.30
N MET A 152 5.64 -14.07 -3.66
CA MET A 152 5.07 -12.91 -3.01
C MET A 152 3.60 -12.71 -3.37
N SER A 153 3.20 -12.99 -4.61
CA SER A 153 1.80 -12.94 -5.05
C SER A 153 0.96 -13.97 -4.30
N ASP A 154 1.44 -15.20 -4.17
CA ASP A 154 0.76 -16.27 -3.43
C ASP A 154 0.64 -15.96 -1.94
N LEU A 155 1.69 -15.38 -1.33
CA LEU A 155 1.64 -14.94 0.07
C LEU A 155 0.61 -13.83 0.30
N ALA A 156 0.57 -12.85 -0.58
CA ALA A 156 -0.37 -11.73 -0.48
C ALA A 156 -1.82 -12.18 -0.76
N GLY A 157 -1.98 -13.06 -1.72
CA GLY A 157 -3.25 -13.55 -2.24
C GLY A 157 -3.57 -12.95 -3.61
N LEU A 158 -3.77 -13.83 -4.59
CA LEU A 158 -4.02 -13.46 -5.99
C LEU A 158 -5.34 -12.69 -6.18
N ASP A 159 -6.28 -12.82 -5.25
CA ASP A 159 -7.59 -12.17 -5.29
C ASP A 159 -7.58 -10.72 -4.78
N ILE A 160 -6.43 -10.16 -4.41
CA ILE A 160 -6.34 -8.75 -4.03
C ILE A 160 -6.72 -7.87 -5.23
N GLY A 161 -7.85 -7.14 -5.11
CA GLY A 161 -8.38 -6.31 -6.19
C GLY A 161 -9.01 -7.09 -7.35
N TRP A 162 -9.19 -8.41 -7.23
CA TRP A 162 -9.93 -9.22 -8.18
C TRP A 162 -11.39 -9.40 -7.71
N LYS A 163 -12.31 -9.43 -8.67
CA LYS A 163 -13.73 -9.72 -8.42
C LYS A 163 -14.16 -10.86 -9.35
N LYS A 164 -14.97 -11.77 -8.81
CA LYS A 164 -15.48 -12.92 -9.56
C LYS A 164 -16.23 -12.46 -10.82
N GLY A 165 -15.88 -13.04 -11.98
CA GLY A 165 -16.45 -12.71 -13.27
C GLY A 165 -15.89 -11.43 -13.93
N GLU A 166 -14.97 -10.71 -13.27
CA GLU A 166 -14.29 -9.56 -13.85
C GLU A 166 -13.00 -10.01 -14.57
N LYS A 167 -12.82 -9.57 -15.81
CA LYS A 167 -11.58 -9.80 -16.55
C LYS A 167 -10.63 -8.63 -16.34
N THR A 168 -9.44 -8.96 -15.83
CA THR A 168 -8.38 -7.96 -15.61
C THR A 168 -7.33 -8.01 -16.73
N ALA A 169 -6.30 -7.20 -16.62
CA ALA A 169 -5.15 -7.24 -17.52
C ALA A 169 -4.21 -8.46 -17.24
N ASN A 170 -4.56 -9.35 -16.30
CA ASN A 170 -3.81 -10.56 -15.99
C ASN A 170 -4.71 -11.81 -16.09
N PRO A 171 -4.88 -12.37 -17.30
CA PRO A 171 -5.74 -13.54 -17.54
C PRO A 171 -5.31 -14.79 -16.73
N ILE A 172 -4.02 -14.96 -16.46
CA ILE A 172 -3.53 -16.09 -15.66
C ILE A 172 -4.09 -15.98 -14.24
N ARG A 173 -3.94 -14.83 -13.59
CA ARG A 173 -4.50 -14.57 -12.26
C ARG A 173 -6.02 -14.75 -12.23
N ASP A 174 -6.71 -14.22 -13.25
CA ASP A 174 -8.17 -14.32 -13.33
C ASP A 174 -8.59 -15.79 -13.36
N THR A 175 -7.94 -16.60 -14.20
CA THR A 175 -8.19 -18.05 -14.30
C THR A 175 -7.89 -18.76 -12.98
N LEU A 176 -6.74 -18.49 -12.34
CA LEU A 176 -6.38 -19.09 -11.06
C LEU A 176 -7.41 -18.74 -9.98
N CYS A 177 -7.83 -17.48 -9.88
CA CYS A 177 -8.84 -17.04 -8.93
C CYS A 177 -10.21 -17.68 -9.16
N GLU A 178 -10.64 -17.84 -10.42
CA GLU A 178 -11.90 -18.56 -10.77
C GLU A 178 -11.85 -20.04 -10.38
N LEU A 179 -10.67 -20.65 -10.44
CA LEU A 179 -10.41 -22.04 -10.01
C LEU A 179 -10.19 -22.17 -8.49
N ASP A 180 -10.44 -21.09 -7.72
CA ASP A 180 -10.19 -21.02 -6.27
C ASP A 180 -8.71 -21.21 -5.86
N ARG A 181 -7.79 -20.98 -6.80
CA ARG A 181 -6.34 -20.96 -6.56
C ARG A 181 -5.92 -19.51 -6.26
N ARG A 182 -6.00 -19.11 -4.97
CA ARG A 182 -5.82 -17.72 -4.55
C ARG A 182 -4.53 -17.48 -3.75
N GLY A 183 -3.60 -18.42 -3.85
CA GLY A 183 -2.34 -18.41 -3.12
C GLY A 183 -2.39 -19.21 -1.82
N GLN A 184 -1.53 -18.88 -0.87
CA GLN A 184 -1.35 -19.65 0.37
C GLN A 184 -2.64 -19.84 1.17
N LYS A 185 -3.56 -18.89 1.16
CA LYS A 185 -4.83 -18.99 1.89
C LYS A 185 -5.78 -20.07 1.37
N THR A 186 -5.61 -20.51 0.14
CA THR A 186 -6.35 -21.63 -0.47
C THR A 186 -5.47 -22.85 -0.71
N ASN A 187 -4.21 -22.85 -0.22
CA ASN A 187 -3.18 -23.85 -0.43
C ASN A 187 -2.86 -24.12 -1.90
N ALA A 188 -3.16 -23.19 -2.78
CA ALA A 188 -2.84 -23.23 -4.21
C ALA A 188 -2.88 -21.81 -4.80
N GLY A 189 -1.95 -21.50 -5.69
CA GLY A 189 -1.85 -20.21 -6.35
C GLY A 189 -1.11 -20.32 -7.68
N ASP A 190 -0.08 -19.51 -7.86
CA ASP A 190 0.88 -19.61 -8.98
C ASP A 190 1.70 -20.91 -8.90
N TYR A 191 1.75 -21.51 -7.70
CA TYR A 191 2.34 -22.80 -7.38
C TYR A 191 1.29 -23.88 -7.21
#